data_1d98d8feb387e63b576d01c6780451da
#
_entry.id   1d98d8feb387e63b576d01c6780451da
#
_cell.length_a   1.000
_cell.length_b   1.000
_cell.length_c   1.000
_cell.angle_alpha   90.00
_cell.angle_beta   90.00
_cell.angle_gamma   90.00
#
_symmetry.space_group_name_H-M   'P 1'
#
loop_
_entity.id
_entity.type
_entity.pdbx_description
1 polymer ?
#
loop_
_entity_poly.entity_id
_entity_poly.type
_entity_poly.pdbx_seq_one_letter_code
_entity_poly.pdbx_strand_id
1 'polypeptide(L)'
;AASDVYKRQIARHSKEAYGTAIGYLTQEGLLEPVPYALVDSGWIGTIQQSIEHLLRQRQPDRKLEGYYFGLYEIPEGEGRENYHSFYFTPWGEIKRKVHFSNSLFEAVFSAPEGMTLSYRAEGEKDKTIYVPVTDSRENLNRERISRYICWLEEFLQEKKQSLPQADSGYVEELLSPFMGNPTQFEAEAYGSLLFSDDVREDNNQKVSADFSEQEIKNHHLLNRLLIMTGVRKKVLHESAWIEGSIASCKTLDEKGRARNRWHAVFYKYIIYMRKWI
;
A
#
# COMPACT_ATOMS: atom_id res chain seq x y z
N ALA A 1 -31.82 -5.62 -17.69
CA ALA A 1 -31.34 -6.44 -18.84
C ALA A 1 -29.82 -6.41 -18.99
N ALA A 2 -29.15 -5.27 -19.29
CA ALA A 2 -27.68 -5.25 -19.44
C ALA A 2 -26.96 -5.52 -18.10
N SER A 3 -27.43 -4.94 -17.00
CA SER A 3 -26.90 -5.14 -15.64
C SER A 3 -26.94 -6.62 -15.21
N ASP A 4 -27.98 -7.37 -15.59
CA ASP A 4 -28.11 -8.78 -15.20
C ASP A 4 -27.18 -9.69 -15.99
N VAL A 5 -26.90 -9.36 -17.26
CA VAL A 5 -25.89 -10.06 -18.07
C VAL A 5 -24.51 -9.88 -17.48
N TYR A 6 -24.15 -8.63 -17.12
CA TYR A 6 -22.87 -8.30 -16.47
C TYR A 6 -22.69 -9.04 -15.13
N LYS A 7 -23.71 -9.02 -14.27
CA LYS A 7 -23.68 -9.75 -12.99
C LYS A 7 -23.47 -11.25 -13.17
N ARG A 8 -24.15 -11.87 -14.17
CA ARG A 8 -23.96 -13.29 -14.48
C ARG A 8 -22.55 -13.60 -15.00
N GLN A 9 -21.97 -12.73 -15.83
CA GLN A 9 -20.60 -12.90 -16.32
C GLN A 9 -19.59 -12.80 -15.16
N ILE A 10 -19.71 -11.80 -14.31
CA ILE A 10 -18.86 -11.65 -13.12
C ILE A 10 -18.97 -12.89 -12.22
N ALA A 11 -20.20 -13.33 -11.91
CA ALA A 11 -20.43 -14.50 -11.07
C ALA A 11 -19.84 -15.79 -11.69
N ARG A 12 -19.92 -15.95 -13.02
CA ARG A 12 -19.31 -17.09 -13.72
C ARG A 12 -17.79 -17.05 -13.63
N HIS A 13 -17.16 -15.91 -13.96
CA HIS A 13 -15.71 -15.76 -13.89
C HIS A 13 -15.18 -15.94 -12.46
N SER A 14 -15.90 -15.40 -11.48
CA SER A 14 -15.55 -15.59 -10.05
C SER A 14 -15.62 -17.08 -9.65
N LYS A 15 -16.64 -17.81 -10.13
CA LYS A 15 -16.78 -19.24 -9.85
C LYS A 15 -15.69 -20.07 -10.54
N GLU A 16 -15.32 -19.73 -11.77
CA GLU A 16 -14.24 -20.38 -12.52
C GLU A 16 -12.88 -20.14 -11.82
N ALA A 17 -12.61 -18.91 -11.41
CA ALA A 17 -11.38 -18.54 -10.71
C ALA A 17 -11.28 -19.13 -9.28
N TYR A 18 -12.42 -19.36 -8.61
CA TYR A 18 -12.45 -19.88 -7.26
C TYR A 18 -11.71 -21.22 -7.13
N GLY A 19 -11.93 -22.14 -8.09
CA GLY A 19 -11.33 -23.48 -8.04
C GLY A 19 -9.79 -23.47 -8.03
N THR A 20 -9.20 -22.60 -8.87
CA THR A 20 -7.75 -22.48 -8.94
C THR A 20 -7.19 -21.67 -7.78
N ALA A 21 -7.87 -20.62 -7.33
CA ALA A 21 -7.47 -19.83 -6.18
C ALA A 21 -7.47 -20.66 -4.89
N ILE A 22 -8.55 -21.41 -4.59
CA ILE A 22 -8.61 -22.25 -3.40
C ILE A 22 -7.63 -23.42 -3.49
N GLY A 23 -7.37 -23.94 -4.70
CA GLY A 23 -6.35 -24.94 -4.94
C GLY A 23 -4.95 -24.45 -4.58
N TYR A 24 -4.61 -23.24 -5.02
CA TYR A 24 -3.36 -22.58 -4.65
C TYR A 24 -3.26 -22.34 -3.13
N LEU A 25 -4.27 -21.74 -2.50
CA LEU A 25 -4.28 -21.49 -1.06
C LEU A 25 -4.17 -22.79 -0.25
N THR A 26 -4.74 -23.91 -0.75
CA THR A 26 -4.61 -25.23 -0.14
C THR A 26 -3.18 -25.75 -0.27
N GLN A 27 -2.57 -25.59 -1.44
CA GLN A 27 -1.19 -25.98 -1.72
C GLN A 27 -0.20 -25.23 -0.81
N GLU A 28 -0.46 -23.95 -0.53
CA GLU A 28 0.33 -23.11 0.38
C GLU A 28 0.02 -23.38 1.87
N GLY A 29 -0.81 -24.38 2.17
CA GLY A 29 -1.07 -24.83 3.54
C GLY A 29 -2.13 -24.00 4.31
N LEU A 30 -2.84 -23.07 3.67
CA LEU A 30 -3.80 -22.20 4.37
C LEU A 30 -5.03 -22.95 4.91
N LEU A 31 -5.30 -24.16 4.44
CA LEU A 31 -6.35 -25.04 4.98
C LEU A 31 -5.84 -26.07 6.00
N GLU A 32 -4.55 -26.10 6.27
CA GLU A 32 -4.00 -26.99 7.29
C GLU A 32 -4.39 -26.55 8.72
N PRO A 33 -4.50 -27.48 9.67
CA PRO A 33 -4.86 -27.16 11.05
C PRO A 33 -3.64 -26.68 11.88
N VAL A 34 -2.85 -25.80 11.28
CA VAL A 34 -1.69 -25.16 11.91
C VAL A 34 -1.96 -23.68 12.11
N PRO A 35 -1.45 -23.05 13.18
CA PRO A 35 -1.54 -21.60 13.33
C PRO A 35 -0.62 -20.91 12.33
N TYR A 36 -1.14 -19.92 11.63
CA TYR A 36 -0.38 -19.02 10.77
C TYR A 36 -1.00 -17.62 10.82
N ALA A 37 -0.25 -16.64 10.35
CA ALA A 37 -0.70 -15.26 10.23
C ALA A 37 -0.43 -14.73 8.82
N LEU A 38 -1.23 -13.77 8.39
CA LEU A 38 -0.96 -12.99 7.19
C LEU A 38 -0.13 -11.76 7.58
N VAL A 39 0.92 -11.49 6.82
CA VAL A 39 1.65 -10.23 6.88
C VAL A 39 1.37 -9.48 5.58
N ASP A 40 0.78 -8.30 5.68
CA ASP A 40 0.30 -7.55 4.52
C ASP A 40 0.84 -6.11 4.57
N SER A 41 1.39 -5.63 3.46
CA SER A 41 1.77 -4.24 3.25
C SER A 41 0.58 -3.32 2.91
N GLY A 42 -0.64 -3.87 2.80
CA GLY A 42 -1.87 -3.14 2.58
C GLY A 42 -2.31 -2.31 3.79
N TRP A 43 -3.32 -1.44 3.58
CA TRP A 43 -3.68 -0.36 4.52
C TRP A 43 -5.11 -0.44 5.05
N ILE A 44 -5.93 -1.36 4.54
CA ILE A 44 -7.36 -1.47 4.88
C ILE A 44 -7.84 -2.90 5.12
N GLY A 45 -6.94 -3.89 5.13
CA GLY A 45 -7.23 -5.28 5.50
C GLY A 45 -8.16 -6.05 4.56
N THR A 46 -8.45 -5.55 3.36
CA THR A 46 -9.38 -6.20 2.41
C THR A 46 -8.85 -7.51 1.84
N ILE A 47 -7.52 -7.67 1.76
CA ILE A 47 -6.90 -8.92 1.30
C ILE A 47 -7.16 -10.02 2.33
N GLN A 48 -6.95 -9.76 3.63
CA GLN A 48 -7.27 -10.69 4.71
C GLN A 48 -8.73 -11.12 4.65
N GLN A 49 -9.67 -10.16 4.57
CA GLN A 49 -11.11 -10.43 4.45
C GLN A 49 -11.43 -11.29 3.23
N SER A 50 -10.83 -10.99 2.08
CA SER A 50 -11.05 -11.76 0.84
C SER A 50 -10.56 -13.20 0.95
N ILE A 51 -9.37 -13.41 1.53
CA ILE A 51 -8.83 -14.76 1.78
C ILE A 51 -9.73 -15.49 2.78
N GLU A 52 -10.14 -14.87 3.87
CA GLU A 52 -11.08 -15.48 4.81
C GLU A 52 -12.38 -15.92 4.12
N HIS A 53 -12.97 -15.08 3.28
CA HIS A 53 -14.17 -15.45 2.54
C HIS A 53 -13.98 -16.66 1.63
N LEU A 54 -12.81 -16.79 0.99
CA LEU A 54 -12.48 -17.97 0.19
C LEU A 54 -12.33 -19.23 1.08
N LEU A 55 -11.64 -19.13 2.20
CA LEU A 55 -11.37 -20.26 3.10
C LEU A 55 -12.64 -20.73 3.83
N ARG A 56 -13.52 -19.82 4.23
CA ARG A 56 -14.79 -20.12 4.94
C ARG A 56 -15.72 -21.05 4.15
N GLN A 57 -15.61 -21.13 2.84
CA GLN A 57 -16.37 -22.08 2.04
C GLN A 57 -15.94 -23.54 2.33
N ARG A 58 -14.74 -23.76 2.85
CA ARG A 58 -14.22 -25.07 3.26
C ARG A 58 -14.15 -25.23 4.77
N GLN A 59 -13.92 -24.13 5.48
CA GLN A 59 -13.78 -24.06 6.93
C GLN A 59 -14.59 -22.85 7.45
N PRO A 60 -15.90 -23.01 7.73
CA PRO A 60 -16.81 -21.90 8.04
C PRO A 60 -16.37 -21.00 9.22
N ASP A 61 -15.73 -21.59 10.22
CA ASP A 61 -15.28 -20.87 11.42
C ASP A 61 -13.87 -20.32 11.33
N ARG A 62 -13.21 -20.44 10.14
CA ARG A 62 -11.83 -19.97 9.97
C ARG A 62 -11.74 -18.48 10.10
N LYS A 63 -10.87 -18.02 10.99
CA LYS A 63 -10.43 -16.65 11.16
C LYS A 63 -8.93 -16.56 10.87
N LEU A 64 -8.51 -15.45 10.31
CA LEU A 64 -7.12 -15.16 10.01
C LEU A 64 -6.62 -14.04 10.90
N GLU A 65 -5.41 -14.22 11.42
CA GLU A 65 -4.68 -13.15 12.09
C GLU A 65 -3.88 -12.37 11.05
N GLY A 66 -4.15 -11.09 10.91
CA GLY A 66 -3.46 -10.19 9.99
C GLY A 66 -2.54 -9.23 10.73
N TYR A 67 -1.30 -9.12 10.25
CA TYR A 67 -0.28 -8.22 10.77
C TYR A 67 0.10 -7.19 9.71
N TYR A 68 0.01 -5.93 10.06
CA TYR A 68 0.16 -4.79 9.16
C TYR A 68 1.23 -3.84 9.68
N PHE A 69 1.96 -3.22 8.78
CA PHE A 69 2.81 -2.11 9.19
C PHE A 69 1.96 -0.94 9.72
N GLY A 70 0.90 -0.57 9.01
CA GLY A 70 -0.06 0.43 9.44
C GLY A 70 -1.45 0.18 8.84
N LEU A 71 -2.51 0.56 9.55
CA LEU A 71 -3.88 0.46 9.07
C LEU A 71 -4.58 1.81 9.13
N TYR A 72 -5.13 2.26 8.00
CA TYR A 72 -6.02 3.42 7.96
C TYR A 72 -7.46 3.08 8.27
N GLU A 73 -7.89 1.88 7.90
CA GLU A 73 -9.25 1.36 8.07
C GLU A 73 -9.19 -0.16 8.25
N ILE A 74 -10.26 -0.75 8.75
CA ILE A 74 -10.54 -2.19 8.66
C ILE A 74 -11.85 -2.37 7.90
N PRO A 75 -12.07 -3.50 7.22
CA PRO A 75 -13.30 -3.74 6.49
C PRO A 75 -14.53 -3.65 7.38
N GLU A 76 -15.64 -3.15 6.82
CA GLU A 76 -16.90 -3.03 7.54
C GLU A 76 -17.41 -4.41 7.99
N GLY A 77 -17.86 -4.50 9.23
CA GLY A 77 -18.37 -5.74 9.82
C GLY A 77 -17.30 -6.67 10.40
N GLU A 78 -16.02 -6.38 10.22
CA GLU A 78 -14.94 -7.18 10.82
C GLU A 78 -14.58 -6.71 12.24
N GLY A 79 -14.22 -7.67 13.10
CA GLY A 79 -13.74 -7.40 14.45
C GLY A 79 -12.29 -6.90 14.46
N ARG A 80 -11.96 -6.07 15.45
CA ARG A 80 -10.63 -5.48 15.59
C ARG A 80 -9.58 -6.49 16.05
N GLU A 81 -10.00 -7.56 16.67
CA GLU A 81 -9.18 -8.54 17.35
C GLU A 81 -8.21 -9.29 16.42
N ASN A 82 -8.56 -9.40 15.14
CA ASN A 82 -7.76 -10.13 14.16
C ASN A 82 -6.93 -9.22 13.23
N TYR A 83 -6.91 -7.90 13.49
CA TYR A 83 -6.20 -6.90 12.68
C TYR A 83 -5.16 -6.18 13.54
N HIS A 84 -3.91 -6.65 13.48
CA HIS A 84 -2.82 -6.14 14.29
C HIS A 84 -1.97 -5.15 13.51
N SER A 85 -1.84 -3.93 14.01
CA SER A 85 -1.05 -2.90 13.38
C SER A 85 0.11 -2.45 14.25
N PHE A 86 1.30 -2.30 13.64
CA PHE A 86 2.53 -1.94 14.34
C PHE A 86 2.72 -0.43 14.48
N TYR A 87 2.55 0.33 13.38
CA TYR A 87 3.00 1.73 13.33
C TYR A 87 1.88 2.74 13.60
N PHE A 88 0.69 2.51 13.03
CA PHE A 88 -0.52 3.28 13.30
C PHE A 88 -1.78 2.45 13.08
N THR A 89 -2.81 2.74 13.89
CA THR A 89 -4.11 2.06 13.86
C THR A 89 -5.19 2.94 13.20
N PRO A 90 -6.33 2.41 12.75
CA PRO A 90 -7.42 3.22 12.21
C PRO A 90 -7.85 4.36 13.13
N TRP A 91 -7.78 4.13 14.42
CA TRP A 91 -8.29 5.02 15.49
C TRP A 91 -7.19 5.73 16.30
N GLY A 92 -5.93 5.73 15.86
CA GLY A 92 -4.81 6.35 16.59
C GLY A 92 -3.72 6.94 15.68
N GLU A 93 -2.70 7.45 16.35
CA GLU A 93 -1.41 7.85 15.80
C GLU A 93 -1.50 8.80 14.59
N ILE A 94 -2.37 9.84 14.66
CA ILE A 94 -2.60 10.80 13.56
C ILE A 94 -1.28 11.43 13.10
N LYS A 95 -0.38 11.77 14.00
CA LYS A 95 0.92 12.34 13.66
C LYS A 95 1.72 11.41 12.74
N ARG A 96 1.74 10.11 13.02
CA ARG A 96 2.42 9.11 12.18
C ARG A 96 1.79 9.04 10.80
N LYS A 97 0.44 8.98 10.71
CA LYS A 97 -0.30 8.98 9.43
C LYS A 97 0.00 10.21 8.58
N VAL A 98 0.06 11.37 9.19
CA VAL A 98 0.31 12.65 8.49
C VAL A 98 1.67 12.67 7.82
N HIS A 99 2.70 12.12 8.48
CA HIS A 99 4.08 12.10 7.98
C HIS A 99 4.44 10.81 7.25
N PHE A 100 3.47 9.98 6.90
CA PHE A 100 3.68 8.72 6.22
C PHE A 100 3.20 8.80 4.75
N SER A 101 3.92 8.14 3.86
CA SER A 101 3.54 7.92 2.46
C SER A 101 3.43 6.42 2.21
N ASN A 102 2.19 5.93 2.10
CA ASN A 102 1.91 4.52 1.80
C ASN A 102 2.47 4.11 0.44
N SER A 103 2.29 4.93 -0.60
CA SER A 103 2.79 4.61 -1.94
C SER A 103 4.32 4.53 -1.99
N LEU A 104 5.03 5.37 -1.22
CA LEU A 104 6.49 5.25 -1.10
C LEU A 104 6.87 3.95 -0.38
N PHE A 105 6.15 3.60 0.70
CA PHE A 105 6.37 2.35 1.42
C PHE A 105 6.14 1.14 0.51
N GLU A 106 5.01 1.09 -0.17
CA GLU A 106 4.67 0.02 -1.12
C GLU A 106 5.70 -0.10 -2.25
N ALA A 107 6.15 1.02 -2.82
CA ALA A 107 7.16 1.02 -3.87
C ALA A 107 8.51 0.42 -3.43
N VAL A 108 8.83 0.50 -2.14
CA VAL A 108 10.05 -0.10 -1.55
C VAL A 108 9.85 -1.56 -1.16
N PHE A 109 8.67 -1.90 -0.63
CA PHE A 109 8.34 -3.23 -0.09
C PHE A 109 7.47 -4.09 -1.02
N SER A 110 7.44 -3.79 -2.31
CA SER A 110 6.77 -4.65 -3.31
C SER A 110 7.68 -5.78 -3.78
N ALA A 111 7.05 -6.84 -4.32
CA ALA A 111 7.78 -7.93 -4.95
C ALA A 111 8.39 -7.47 -6.30
N PRO A 112 9.53 -8.05 -6.71
CA PRO A 112 10.15 -7.72 -8.01
C PRO A 112 9.38 -8.29 -9.21
N GLU A 113 8.47 -9.22 -8.98
CA GLU A 113 7.58 -9.81 -9.99
C GLU A 113 6.41 -8.87 -10.30
N GLY A 114 5.76 -9.11 -11.45
CA GLY A 114 4.51 -8.43 -11.79
C GLY A 114 3.33 -8.88 -10.92
N MET A 115 2.24 -8.14 -10.97
CA MET A 115 1.04 -8.42 -10.19
C MET A 115 0.44 -9.80 -10.53
N THR A 116 0.01 -10.56 -9.53
CA THR A 116 -0.73 -11.80 -9.73
C THR A 116 -2.16 -11.50 -10.22
N LEU A 117 -2.46 -11.95 -11.43
CA LEU A 117 -3.75 -11.76 -12.09
C LEU A 117 -4.74 -12.89 -11.81
N SER A 118 -4.24 -14.12 -11.67
CA SER A 118 -5.02 -15.34 -11.48
C SER A 118 -4.14 -16.49 -11.04
N TYR A 119 -4.74 -17.66 -10.89
CA TYR A 119 -4.03 -18.92 -10.68
C TYR A 119 -4.43 -19.92 -11.74
N ARG A 120 -3.51 -20.80 -12.14
CA ARG A 120 -3.80 -21.90 -13.07
C ARG A 120 -3.29 -23.23 -12.49
N ALA A 121 -3.96 -24.30 -12.91
CA ALA A 121 -3.52 -25.66 -12.60
C ALA A 121 -2.56 -26.14 -13.69
N GLU A 122 -1.43 -26.73 -13.29
CA GLU A 122 -0.45 -27.37 -14.15
C GLU A 122 -0.21 -28.82 -13.73
N GLY A 123 0.25 -29.65 -14.66
CA GLY A 123 0.53 -31.07 -14.43
C GLY A 123 -0.62 -32.01 -14.81
N GLU A 124 -0.40 -33.31 -14.59
CA GLU A 124 -1.37 -34.36 -14.83
C GLU A 124 -2.27 -34.61 -13.62
N LYS A 125 -3.43 -35.27 -13.81
CA LYS A 125 -4.50 -35.44 -12.80
C LYS A 125 -4.02 -35.83 -11.40
N ASP A 126 -2.95 -36.59 -11.28
CA ASP A 126 -2.44 -37.10 -9.99
C ASP A 126 -1.31 -36.26 -9.39
N LYS A 127 -0.86 -35.22 -10.10
CA LYS A 127 0.19 -34.27 -9.69
C LYS A 127 -0.13 -32.85 -10.12
N THR A 128 -1.36 -32.43 -9.89
CA THR A 128 -1.76 -31.04 -10.18
C THR A 128 -1.08 -30.10 -9.19
N ILE A 129 -0.36 -29.11 -9.71
CA ILE A 129 0.15 -27.99 -8.95
C ILE A 129 -0.58 -26.71 -9.40
N TYR A 130 -0.71 -25.76 -8.49
CA TYR A 130 -1.30 -24.48 -8.77
C TYR A 130 -0.23 -23.40 -8.76
N VAL A 131 -0.18 -22.61 -9.82
CA VAL A 131 0.82 -21.57 -10.00
C VAL A 131 0.15 -20.22 -10.23
N PRO A 132 0.72 -19.12 -9.69
CA PRO A 132 0.24 -17.79 -9.99
C PRO A 132 0.50 -17.44 -11.47
N VAL A 133 -0.47 -16.78 -12.07
CA VAL A 133 -0.33 -16.14 -13.38
C VAL A 133 -0.08 -14.67 -13.12
N THR A 134 1.14 -14.24 -13.30
CA THR A 134 1.53 -12.83 -13.11
C THR A 134 1.39 -12.05 -14.40
N ASP A 135 1.23 -10.73 -14.28
CA ASP A 135 1.40 -9.83 -15.41
C ASP A 135 2.79 -10.05 -16.03
N SER A 136 2.87 -10.10 -17.36
CA SER A 136 4.13 -10.24 -18.08
C SER A 136 5.03 -9.00 -17.97
N ARG A 137 4.46 -7.88 -17.52
CA ARG A 137 5.19 -6.66 -17.19
C ARG A 137 5.91 -6.87 -15.86
N GLU A 138 7.22 -6.83 -15.89
CA GLU A 138 8.01 -6.81 -14.67
C GLU A 138 7.71 -5.55 -13.86
N ASN A 139 7.83 -5.64 -12.54
CA ASN A 139 7.75 -4.45 -11.69
C ASN A 139 8.78 -3.42 -12.17
N LEU A 140 8.31 -2.21 -12.48
CA LEU A 140 9.15 -1.12 -13.01
C LEU A 140 10.28 -0.70 -12.07
N ASN A 141 10.18 -1.03 -10.79
CA ASN A 141 11.22 -0.81 -9.79
C ASN A 141 12.08 -2.06 -9.54
N ARG A 142 11.91 -3.15 -10.30
CA ARG A 142 12.52 -4.47 -10.06
C ARG A 142 14.00 -4.41 -9.69
N GLU A 143 14.80 -3.68 -10.47
CA GLU A 143 16.23 -3.57 -10.21
C GLU A 143 16.55 -2.94 -8.86
N ARG A 144 15.80 -1.89 -8.46
CA ARG A 144 15.98 -1.23 -7.17
C ARG A 144 15.48 -2.10 -6.02
N ILE A 145 14.32 -2.73 -6.18
CA ILE A 145 13.75 -3.65 -5.18
C ILE A 145 14.72 -4.81 -4.94
N SER A 146 15.24 -5.43 -5.99
CA SER A 146 16.23 -6.50 -5.86
C SER A 146 17.47 -6.07 -5.08
N ARG A 147 17.96 -4.86 -5.30
CA ARG A 147 19.08 -4.30 -4.49
C ARG A 147 18.70 -4.10 -3.03
N TYR A 148 17.50 -3.61 -2.73
CA TYR A 148 17.04 -3.43 -1.35
C TYR A 148 16.93 -4.79 -0.64
N ILE A 149 16.42 -5.81 -1.32
CA ILE A 149 16.37 -7.18 -0.79
C ILE A 149 17.79 -7.68 -0.47
N CYS A 150 18.74 -7.55 -1.40
CA CYS A 150 20.13 -7.96 -1.14
C CYS A 150 20.73 -7.24 0.07
N TRP A 151 20.57 -5.93 0.18
CA TRP A 151 21.06 -5.17 1.33
C TRP A 151 20.39 -5.58 2.64
N LEU A 152 19.09 -5.86 2.61
CA LEU A 152 18.36 -6.37 3.78
C LEU A 152 18.88 -7.75 4.18
N GLU A 153 19.11 -8.64 3.22
CA GLU A 153 19.67 -9.96 3.48
C GLU A 153 21.07 -9.90 4.12
N GLU A 154 21.95 -9.05 3.58
CA GLU A 154 23.29 -8.78 4.14
C GLU A 154 23.17 -8.25 5.58
N PHE A 155 22.35 -7.24 5.81
CA PHE A 155 22.10 -6.67 7.13
C PHE A 155 21.56 -7.72 8.12
N LEU A 156 20.60 -8.53 7.72
CA LEU A 156 20.03 -9.58 8.57
C LEU A 156 21.04 -10.68 8.86
N GLN A 157 21.92 -11.01 7.92
CA GLN A 157 23.00 -11.97 8.14
C GLN A 157 24.02 -11.47 9.17
N GLU A 158 24.42 -10.20 9.10
CA GLU A 158 25.30 -9.58 10.08
C GLU A 158 24.69 -9.51 11.49
N LYS A 159 23.37 -9.31 11.58
CA LYS A 159 22.62 -9.07 12.82
C LYS A 159 21.92 -10.29 13.40
N LYS A 160 22.13 -11.49 12.85
CA LYS A 160 21.41 -12.74 13.22
C LYS A 160 21.25 -13.01 14.72
N GLN A 161 22.10 -12.45 15.58
CA GLN A 161 22.05 -12.68 17.03
C GLN A 161 21.60 -11.46 17.85
N SER A 162 21.31 -10.32 17.22
CA SER A 162 21.08 -9.06 17.94
C SER A 162 20.11 -8.10 17.27
N LEU A 163 19.08 -8.61 16.55
CA LEU A 163 18.02 -7.74 16.08
C LEU A 163 17.31 -7.15 17.30
N PRO A 164 17.32 -5.83 17.50
CA PRO A 164 16.59 -5.22 18.60
C PRO A 164 15.08 -5.47 18.39
N GLN A 165 14.36 -5.56 19.49
CA GLN A 165 12.90 -5.58 19.41
C GLN A 165 12.44 -4.30 18.70
N ALA A 166 11.57 -4.44 17.70
CA ALA A 166 11.07 -3.30 16.96
C ALA A 166 10.29 -2.36 17.90
N ASP A 167 10.74 -1.10 17.97
CA ASP A 167 10.07 -0.04 18.71
C ASP A 167 9.44 0.95 17.72
N SER A 168 8.12 1.10 17.79
CA SER A 168 7.39 2.01 16.90
C SER A 168 7.74 3.49 17.10
N GLY A 169 8.23 3.88 18.29
CA GLY A 169 8.75 5.22 18.55
C GLY A 169 10.05 5.48 17.81
N TYR A 170 10.97 4.51 17.87
CA TYR A 170 12.22 4.60 17.11
C TYR A 170 11.97 4.64 15.59
N VAL A 171 11.03 3.83 15.12
CA VAL A 171 10.62 3.86 13.70
C VAL A 171 10.01 5.21 13.33
N GLU A 172 9.23 5.86 14.22
CA GLU A 172 8.72 7.21 14.01
C GLU A 172 9.85 8.25 13.87
N GLU A 173 10.88 8.16 14.70
CA GLU A 173 12.05 9.06 14.64
C GLU A 173 12.80 8.95 13.29
N LEU A 174 12.78 7.78 12.65
CA LEU A 174 13.39 7.57 11.33
C LEU A 174 12.46 7.97 10.18
N LEU A 175 11.22 7.50 10.19
CA LEU A 175 10.30 7.67 9.05
C LEU A 175 9.70 9.07 8.96
N SER A 176 9.40 9.72 10.09
CA SER A 176 8.79 11.06 10.07
C SER A 176 9.67 12.13 9.41
N PRO A 177 10.98 12.23 9.69
CA PRO A 177 11.86 13.12 8.93
C PRO A 177 11.97 12.72 7.47
N PHE A 178 12.23 11.44 7.19
CA PHE A 178 12.43 10.92 5.83
C PHE A 178 11.20 11.14 4.94
N MET A 179 10.01 10.73 5.39
CA MET A 179 8.80 10.84 4.58
C MET A 179 8.13 12.21 4.68
N GLY A 180 8.20 12.89 5.85
CA GLY A 180 7.50 14.15 6.10
C GLY A 180 8.33 15.41 5.83
N ASN A 181 9.65 15.28 5.83
CA ASN A 181 10.58 16.39 5.59
C ASN A 181 11.86 15.93 4.88
N PRO A 182 11.73 15.26 3.70
CA PRO A 182 12.88 14.76 2.98
C PRO A 182 13.85 15.87 2.58
N THR A 183 15.12 15.51 2.49
CA THR A 183 16.12 16.30 1.77
C THR A 183 15.82 16.24 0.26
N GLN A 184 16.39 17.16 -0.49
CA GLN A 184 16.28 17.13 -1.96
C GLN A 184 16.86 15.83 -2.53
N PHE A 185 17.96 15.34 -1.98
CA PHE A 185 18.61 14.10 -2.41
C PHE A 185 17.70 12.88 -2.17
N GLU A 186 17.10 12.75 -1.00
CA GLU A 186 16.15 11.67 -0.69
C GLU A 186 14.92 11.74 -1.62
N ALA A 187 14.38 12.94 -1.83
CA ALA A 187 13.23 13.14 -2.70
C ALA A 187 13.52 12.77 -4.16
N GLU A 188 14.71 13.10 -4.68
CA GLU A 188 15.14 12.73 -6.03
C GLU A 188 15.41 11.22 -6.14
N ALA A 189 16.06 10.61 -5.14
CA ALA A 189 16.38 9.19 -5.14
C ALA A 189 15.13 8.32 -5.05
N TYR A 190 14.31 8.51 -4.03
CA TYR A 190 13.13 7.66 -3.75
C TYR A 190 11.88 8.13 -4.49
N GLY A 191 11.72 9.43 -4.72
CA GLY A 191 10.58 9.98 -5.46
C GLY A 191 10.57 9.57 -6.93
N SER A 192 11.68 9.11 -7.48
CA SER A 192 11.78 8.57 -8.85
C SER A 192 11.30 7.12 -8.97
N LEU A 193 10.98 6.43 -7.87
CA LEU A 193 10.30 5.14 -7.91
C LEU A 193 8.94 5.30 -8.59
N LEU A 194 8.53 4.26 -9.30
CA LEU A 194 7.26 4.25 -10.03
C LEU A 194 6.20 3.49 -9.23
N PHE A 195 4.98 3.96 -9.29
CA PHE A 195 3.82 3.26 -8.77
C PHE A 195 2.63 3.43 -9.71
N SER A 196 1.64 2.58 -9.59
CA SER A 196 0.35 2.70 -10.24
C SER A 196 -0.75 2.77 -9.20
N ASP A 197 -1.76 3.59 -9.46
CA ASP A 197 -2.98 3.70 -8.66
C ASP A 197 -4.11 2.83 -9.24
N ASP A 198 -3.90 2.17 -10.36
CA ASP A 198 -4.85 1.26 -10.97
C ASP A 198 -4.43 -0.22 -10.86
N VAL A 199 -5.44 -1.09 -10.84
CA VAL A 199 -5.26 -2.56 -10.70
C VAL A 199 -4.51 -3.18 -11.89
N ARG A 200 -4.41 -2.50 -13.01
CA ARG A 200 -3.73 -3.00 -14.23
C ARG A 200 -2.33 -2.44 -14.41
N GLU A 201 -1.90 -1.55 -13.53
CA GLU A 201 -0.63 -0.83 -13.64
C GLU A 201 -0.42 -0.14 -15.00
N ASP A 202 -1.52 0.28 -15.65
CA ASP A 202 -1.48 0.95 -16.94
C ASP A 202 -1.07 2.42 -16.82
N ASN A 203 -1.24 3.02 -15.63
CA ASN A 203 -0.97 4.42 -15.34
C ASN A 203 0.23 4.58 -14.39
N ASN A 204 1.41 4.26 -14.88
CA ASN A 204 2.63 4.36 -14.08
C ASN A 204 3.08 5.81 -13.93
N GLN A 205 3.24 6.25 -12.71
CA GLN A 205 3.69 7.60 -12.36
C GLN A 205 4.76 7.55 -11.27
N LYS A 206 5.57 8.61 -11.18
CA LYS A 206 6.55 8.73 -10.09
C LYS A 206 5.84 8.88 -8.76
N VAL A 207 6.39 8.29 -7.72
CA VAL A 207 5.94 8.48 -6.32
C VAL A 207 5.95 9.97 -5.95
N SER A 208 6.97 10.70 -6.41
CA SER A 208 7.05 12.16 -6.28
C SER A 208 6.82 12.80 -7.64
N ALA A 209 5.68 13.44 -7.85
CA ALA A 209 5.39 14.13 -9.10
C ALA A 209 6.34 15.33 -9.31
N ASP A 210 6.77 15.54 -10.56
CA ASP A 210 7.63 16.67 -10.95
C ASP A 210 6.78 17.95 -11.02
N PHE A 211 6.53 18.57 -9.88
CA PHE A 211 5.71 19.77 -9.78
C PHE A 211 6.49 21.06 -9.98
N SER A 212 5.91 21.97 -10.75
CA SER A 212 6.27 23.39 -10.73
C SER A 212 5.81 24.04 -9.42
N GLU A 213 6.38 25.20 -9.09
CA GLU A 213 5.95 25.98 -7.92
C GLU A 213 4.46 26.31 -7.95
N GLN A 214 3.90 26.56 -9.14
CA GLN A 214 2.47 26.86 -9.29
C GLN A 214 1.59 25.63 -9.00
N GLU A 215 2.01 24.45 -9.39
CA GLU A 215 1.31 23.19 -9.08
C GLU A 215 1.34 22.93 -7.58
N ILE A 216 2.48 23.12 -6.92
CA ILE A 216 2.60 23.00 -5.46
C ILE A 216 1.65 24.00 -4.76
N LYS A 217 1.58 25.27 -5.22
CA LYS A 217 0.63 26.26 -4.67
C LYS A 217 -0.84 25.86 -4.86
N ASN A 218 -1.17 25.09 -5.89
CA ASN A 218 -2.52 24.55 -6.06
C ASN A 218 -2.91 23.57 -4.94
N HIS A 219 -1.94 22.94 -4.29
CA HIS A 219 -2.13 22.04 -3.15
C HIS A 219 -2.20 22.77 -1.80
N HIS A 220 -2.18 24.12 -1.75
CA HIS A 220 -2.35 24.86 -0.51
C HIS A 220 -3.69 24.55 0.16
N LEU A 221 -3.68 24.58 1.48
CA LEU A 221 -4.78 24.18 2.36
C LEU A 221 -6.14 24.76 1.91
N LEU A 222 -6.22 26.08 1.68
CA LEU A 222 -7.48 26.71 1.30
C LEU A 222 -8.02 26.17 -0.04
N ASN A 223 -7.17 25.99 -1.05
CA ASN A 223 -7.58 25.41 -2.32
C ASN A 223 -8.11 24.00 -2.16
N ARG A 224 -7.40 23.17 -1.39
CA ARG A 224 -7.80 21.79 -1.07
C ARG A 224 -9.16 21.75 -0.36
N LEU A 225 -9.39 22.62 0.63
CA LEU A 225 -10.66 22.71 1.33
C LEU A 225 -11.81 23.16 0.41
N LEU A 226 -11.59 24.15 -0.47
CA LEU A 226 -12.59 24.58 -1.43
C LEU A 226 -12.95 23.51 -2.47
N ILE A 227 -11.99 22.68 -2.86
CA ILE A 227 -12.23 21.54 -3.75
C ILE A 227 -13.00 20.44 -2.99
N MET A 228 -12.59 20.12 -1.79
CA MET A 228 -13.22 19.09 -0.94
C MET A 228 -14.69 19.43 -0.62
N THR A 229 -15.02 20.70 -0.43
CA THR A 229 -16.39 21.17 -0.19
C THR A 229 -17.22 21.33 -1.46
N GLY A 230 -16.64 21.10 -2.64
CA GLY A 230 -17.30 21.28 -3.93
C GLY A 230 -17.48 22.71 -4.39
N VAL A 231 -17.02 23.72 -3.62
CA VAL A 231 -17.06 25.14 -3.98
C VAL A 231 -16.20 25.42 -5.20
N ARG A 232 -15.05 24.76 -5.31
CA ARG A 232 -14.16 24.85 -6.47
C ARG A 232 -14.16 23.53 -7.22
N LYS A 233 -14.60 23.54 -8.48
CA LYS A 233 -14.52 22.40 -9.40
C LYS A 233 -13.17 22.45 -10.13
N LYS A 234 -12.15 21.85 -9.56
CA LYS A 234 -10.82 21.70 -10.18
C LYS A 234 -10.28 20.32 -9.89
N VAL A 235 -9.85 19.62 -10.93
CA VAL A 235 -9.06 18.38 -10.77
C VAL A 235 -7.62 18.80 -10.54
N LEU A 236 -7.01 18.33 -9.46
CA LEU A 236 -5.59 18.51 -9.19
C LEU A 236 -4.83 17.29 -9.70
N HIS A 237 -3.67 17.52 -10.28
CA HIS A 237 -2.69 16.48 -10.48
C HIS A 237 -2.12 16.13 -9.10
N GLU A 238 -2.33 14.90 -8.65
CA GLU A 238 -1.91 14.46 -7.32
C GLU A 238 -0.47 13.95 -7.36
N SER A 239 0.19 14.01 -6.21
CA SER A 239 1.46 13.34 -5.95
C SER A 239 1.26 12.33 -4.83
N ALA A 240 1.75 11.12 -5.01
CA ALA A 240 1.68 10.09 -3.99
C ALA A 240 2.58 10.40 -2.79
N TRP A 241 3.58 11.27 -2.99
CA TRP A 241 4.45 11.80 -1.95
C TRP A 241 4.66 13.31 -2.15
N ILE A 242 3.69 14.09 -1.69
CA ILE A 242 3.70 15.55 -1.87
C ILE A 242 4.91 16.21 -1.20
N GLU A 243 5.38 15.71 -0.06
CA GLU A 243 6.56 16.22 0.62
C GLU A 243 7.82 16.02 -0.24
N GLY A 244 7.93 14.89 -0.93
CA GLY A 244 8.99 14.63 -1.92
C GLY A 244 8.91 15.60 -3.10
N SER A 245 7.72 15.83 -3.66
CA SER A 245 7.53 16.80 -4.75
C SER A 245 7.90 18.22 -4.35
N ILE A 246 7.62 18.62 -3.11
CA ILE A 246 8.01 19.93 -2.58
C ILE A 246 9.54 20.00 -2.43
N ALA A 247 10.18 18.94 -1.93
CA ALA A 247 11.62 18.92 -1.69
C ALA A 247 12.43 18.91 -2.99
N SER A 248 11.96 18.20 -4.02
CA SER A 248 12.62 18.12 -5.34
C SER A 248 12.39 19.37 -6.23
N CYS A 249 11.44 20.23 -5.89
CA CYS A 249 11.15 21.44 -6.66
C CYS A 249 12.33 22.44 -6.59
N LYS A 250 13.03 22.60 -7.71
CA LYS A 250 14.27 23.42 -7.80
C LYS A 250 14.04 24.91 -7.67
N THR A 251 12.83 25.40 -7.92
CA THR A 251 12.49 26.83 -7.89
C THR A 251 12.12 27.33 -6.50
N LEU A 252 11.89 26.41 -5.54
CA LEU A 252 11.57 26.76 -4.15
C LEU A 252 12.84 26.90 -3.31
N ASP A 253 12.95 28.02 -2.61
CA ASP A 253 13.90 28.21 -1.54
C ASP A 253 13.47 27.43 -0.26
N GLU A 254 14.30 27.39 0.74
CA GLU A 254 14.03 26.66 1.98
C GLU A 254 12.78 27.15 2.71
N LYS A 255 12.54 28.47 2.73
CA LYS A 255 11.34 29.08 3.33
C LYS A 255 10.08 28.67 2.54
N GLY A 256 10.17 28.68 1.21
CA GLY A 256 9.10 28.22 0.33
C GLY A 256 8.76 26.73 0.55
N ARG A 257 9.77 25.88 0.65
CA ARG A 257 9.58 24.44 0.97
C ARG A 257 8.90 24.25 2.33
N ALA A 258 9.40 24.92 3.38
CA ALA A 258 8.81 24.84 4.71
C ALA A 258 7.34 25.26 4.74
N ARG A 259 7.00 26.40 4.08
CA ARG A 259 5.62 26.89 3.97
C ARG A 259 4.72 25.89 3.26
N ASN A 260 5.15 25.35 2.13
CA ASN A 260 4.33 24.42 1.35
C ASN A 260 4.12 23.10 2.10
N ARG A 261 5.15 22.57 2.81
CA ARG A 261 4.99 21.41 3.69
C ARG A 261 4.00 21.66 4.82
N TRP A 262 4.01 22.84 5.42
CA TRP A 262 3.01 23.21 6.43
C TRP A 262 1.57 23.07 5.88
N HIS A 263 1.30 23.56 4.67
CA HIS A 263 -0.02 23.40 4.04
C HIS A 263 -0.39 21.93 3.81
N ALA A 264 0.54 21.10 3.34
CA ALA A 264 0.32 19.68 3.11
C ALA A 264 0.02 18.94 4.43
N VAL A 265 0.85 19.16 5.44
CA VAL A 265 0.71 18.58 6.79
C VAL A 265 -0.64 18.95 7.41
N PHE A 266 -1.00 20.24 7.38
CA PHE A 266 -2.26 20.71 7.97
C PHE A 266 -3.49 20.13 7.26
N TYR A 267 -3.44 20.03 5.93
CA TYR A 267 -4.49 19.38 5.17
C TYR A 267 -4.66 17.89 5.57
N LYS A 268 -3.56 17.15 5.68
CA LYS A 268 -3.57 15.74 6.13
C LYS A 268 -4.14 15.60 7.54
N TYR A 269 -3.80 16.50 8.47
CA TYR A 269 -4.41 16.52 9.81
C TYR A 269 -5.94 16.69 9.74
N ILE A 270 -6.45 17.59 8.92
CA ILE A 270 -7.91 17.79 8.76
C ILE A 270 -8.57 16.51 8.21
N ILE A 271 -7.97 15.87 7.21
CA ILE A 271 -8.51 14.64 6.62
C ILE A 271 -8.57 13.52 7.66
N TYR A 272 -7.49 13.29 8.38
CA TYR A 272 -7.44 12.20 9.37
C TYR A 272 -8.28 12.49 10.61
N MET A 273 -8.39 13.73 11.07
CA MET A 273 -9.32 14.09 12.16
C MET A 273 -10.78 13.91 11.75
N ARG A 274 -11.15 14.24 10.50
CA ARG A 274 -12.52 14.08 10.01
C ARG A 274 -13.00 12.63 9.99
N LYS A 275 -12.10 11.68 9.77
CA LYS A 275 -12.43 10.23 9.82
C LYS A 275 -12.72 9.73 11.26
N TRP A 276 -12.49 10.57 12.26
CA TRP A 276 -12.72 10.26 13.69
C TRP A 276 -14.06 10.75 14.22
N ILE A 277 -14.73 11.64 13.51
CA ILE A 277 -16.04 12.20 13.82
C ILE A 277 -17.11 11.48 13.00
#